data_5685f360dfa4eb7509fb3ab54016c028
#
_entry.id   5685f360dfa4eb7509fb3ab54016c028
#
_cell.length_a   1.000
_cell.length_b   1.000
_cell.length_c   1.000
_cell.angle_alpha   90.00
_cell.angle_beta   90.00
_cell.angle_gamma   90.00
#
_symmetry.space_group_name_H-M   'P 1'
#
loop_
_entity.id
_entity.type
_entity.pdbx_description
1 polymer ?
#
loop_
_entity_poly.entity_id
_entity_poly.type
_entity_poly.pdbx_seq_one_letter_code
_entity_poly.pdbx_strand_id
1 'polypeptide(L)'
;MHEMLRKGIDCHNARHISFGLGDSTTPFLSLYPLQQHQRSCNIQKDKLLWELEFKVLLIWCFGPCWILLQNSYFSLDQLGFNKVYKRRERLFYPAPMAGLNFEATYTDNHDILKIFAAEGVEFLLSCEGKVHVSECNGKIICLYFSANWCRPCRAFIPRLVELYETLGKRRINLEVIFISFDRDEDGFKEHFKSMPWLAIPFDVNLHRRLIDRYRVDRIPSFVPLCSDGITVEEDLVGYIEDYGADAFPFTRKRLEELKAIDERKREDANLEELLGHEGRNFLISGDDRKVPISELAGKTIGLYFCAYWSPPCCTFTVQLTDAYNNLKAAKGDCFEIVLISTDRDLKEFNVNKSSMPWLAVPYEERTRHDLRRIFGIKGIPALVLIGPDGKVISVNGKFMVSSYGAEAFPFTESRIRDLEAALIKEGEALPQQVEDVNHEHILKLDMAKAYVCDSCKKHGKFWTFSCDVCDYDLHPSCLEKVEKD
;
A
#
# COMPACT_ATOMS: atom_id res chain seq x y z
N MET A 1 -7.29 -14.45 -19.40
CA MET A 1 -8.41 -13.49 -19.43
C MET A 1 -8.10 -12.25 -20.30
N HIS A 2 -6.93 -11.66 -20.17
CA HIS A 2 -6.51 -10.55 -21.06
C HIS A 2 -6.42 -10.92 -22.55
N GLU A 3 -6.11 -12.18 -22.83
CA GLU A 3 -5.99 -12.71 -24.21
C GLU A 3 -7.32 -13.13 -24.82
N MET A 4 -8.35 -13.39 -24.01
CA MET A 4 -9.72 -13.69 -24.46
C MET A 4 -10.49 -12.43 -24.84
N LEU A 5 -10.21 -11.29 -24.20
CA LEU A 5 -10.82 -10.01 -24.54
C LEU A 5 -10.24 -9.38 -25.83
N ARG A 6 -9.03 -9.77 -26.21
CA ARG A 6 -8.41 -9.34 -27.48
C ARG A 6 -8.95 -10.04 -28.74
N LYS A 7 -9.69 -11.14 -28.58
CA LYS A 7 -10.15 -11.96 -29.75
C LYS A 7 -11.62 -11.79 -30.10
N GLY A 8 -12.34 -10.80 -29.54
CA GLY A 8 -13.70 -10.46 -29.96
C GLY A 8 -14.65 -11.64 -30.06
N ILE A 9 -14.63 -12.58 -29.10
CA ILE A 9 -15.52 -13.74 -29.15
C ILE A 9 -16.90 -13.32 -28.64
N ASP A 10 -17.82 -13.32 -29.56
CA ASP A 10 -19.24 -13.00 -29.39
C ASP A 10 -19.87 -13.90 -28.34
N CYS A 11 -20.37 -13.31 -27.26
CA CYS A 11 -20.94 -14.01 -26.10
C CYS A 11 -22.26 -14.76 -26.38
N HIS A 12 -22.73 -14.76 -27.61
CA HIS A 12 -24.00 -15.43 -27.94
C HIS A 12 -23.91 -16.95 -28.21
N ASN A 13 -22.71 -17.53 -28.30
CA ASN A 13 -22.53 -18.94 -28.69
C ASN A 13 -21.76 -19.82 -27.68
N ALA A 14 -21.62 -19.43 -26.46
CA ALA A 14 -20.98 -20.25 -25.42
C ALA A 14 -21.98 -21.27 -24.81
N ARG A 15 -22.45 -22.21 -25.61
CA ARG A 15 -22.94 -23.48 -25.11
C ARG A 15 -21.80 -24.48 -25.22
N HIS A 16 -21.49 -25.12 -24.07
CA HIS A 16 -20.53 -26.22 -23.91
C HIS A 16 -19.01 -25.86 -24.05
N ILE A 17 -18.40 -25.50 -22.93
CA ILE A 17 -17.02 -25.87 -22.66
C ILE A 17 -17.01 -26.66 -21.35
N SER A 18 -16.88 -27.98 -21.47
CA SER A 18 -16.64 -28.87 -20.33
C SER A 18 -15.16 -28.90 -20.05
N PHE A 19 -14.75 -28.44 -18.86
CA PHE A 19 -13.41 -28.72 -18.33
C PHE A 19 -13.48 -30.09 -17.63
N GLY A 20 -12.81 -31.06 -18.23
CA GLY A 20 -12.54 -32.31 -17.57
C GLY A 20 -11.47 -32.13 -16.49
N LEU A 21 -11.88 -32.22 -15.25
CA LEU A 21 -11.01 -32.56 -14.13
C LEU A 21 -11.67 -33.74 -13.41
N GLY A 22 -10.91 -34.79 -13.25
CA GLY A 22 -11.34 -36.03 -12.65
C GLY A 22 -11.64 -35.90 -11.16
N ASP A 23 -12.66 -36.69 -10.78
CA ASP A 23 -13.04 -37.19 -9.46
C ASP A 23 -12.99 -36.26 -8.23
N SER A 24 -14.09 -35.85 -7.78
CA SER A 24 -14.91 -36.32 -6.62
C SER A 24 -15.75 -35.18 -6.00
N THR A 25 -17.06 -35.45 -5.97
CA THR A 25 -18.10 -34.95 -5.03
C THR A 25 -18.27 -33.43 -4.83
N THR A 26 -19.18 -32.83 -5.62
CA THR A 26 -19.98 -31.67 -5.22
C THR A 26 -21.33 -31.64 -5.98
N PRO A 27 -22.40 -31.08 -5.40
CA PRO A 27 -23.76 -31.23 -5.92
C PRO A 27 -24.08 -30.26 -7.06
N PHE A 28 -24.82 -30.79 -8.02
CA PHE A 28 -25.41 -30.11 -9.17
C PHE A 28 -26.42 -29.02 -8.74
N LEU A 29 -26.28 -27.81 -9.23
CA LEU A 29 -27.35 -26.82 -9.28
C LEU A 29 -27.90 -26.75 -10.70
N SER A 30 -29.16 -27.20 -10.85
CA SER A 30 -29.92 -27.13 -12.09
C SER A 30 -30.49 -25.72 -12.28
N LEU A 31 -30.18 -25.11 -13.41
CA LEU A 31 -30.83 -23.88 -13.88
C LEU A 31 -32.06 -24.23 -14.70
N TYR A 32 -33.24 -23.78 -14.26
CA TYR A 32 -34.49 -23.80 -15.02
C TYR A 32 -34.56 -22.60 -15.99
N PRO A 33 -35.19 -22.76 -17.17
CA PRO A 33 -35.30 -21.68 -18.15
C PRO A 33 -36.50 -20.79 -17.83
N LEU A 34 -36.26 -19.47 -17.83
CA LEU A 34 -37.33 -18.47 -17.76
C LEU A 34 -37.86 -18.16 -19.18
N GLN A 35 -39.14 -18.34 -19.36
CA GLN A 35 -39.90 -18.02 -20.56
C GLN A 35 -40.06 -16.51 -20.72
N GLN A 36 -40.03 -16.12 -21.99
CA GLN A 36 -40.26 -14.74 -22.48
C GLN A 36 -41.62 -14.19 -22.12
N HIS A 37 -41.67 -12.99 -21.58
CA HIS A 37 -42.76 -12.04 -21.73
C HIS A 37 -42.21 -10.67 -22.11
N GLN A 38 -42.46 -10.28 -23.37
CA GLN A 38 -42.23 -8.92 -23.88
C GLN A 38 -43.21 -7.92 -23.20
N ARG A 39 -42.69 -6.90 -22.58
CA ARG A 39 -43.30 -5.56 -22.51
C ARG A 39 -42.20 -4.51 -22.44
N SER A 40 -42.29 -3.54 -23.32
CA SER A 40 -41.42 -2.38 -23.50
C SER A 40 -41.30 -1.56 -22.19
N CYS A 41 -40.08 -1.43 -21.68
CA CYS A 41 -39.75 -0.42 -20.70
C CYS A 41 -38.26 -0.08 -20.76
N ASN A 42 -37.99 1.17 -21.06
CA ASN A 42 -36.77 1.97 -20.89
C ASN A 42 -35.42 1.24 -20.77
N ILE A 43 -34.72 1.10 -21.89
CA ILE A 43 -33.39 0.49 -22.06
C ILE A 43 -32.31 1.02 -21.09
N GLN A 44 -32.48 2.20 -20.56
CA GLN A 44 -31.52 2.82 -19.65
C GLN A 44 -31.59 2.31 -18.20
N LYS A 45 -32.75 1.85 -17.75
CA LYS A 45 -32.93 1.27 -16.40
C LYS A 45 -32.41 -0.15 -16.29
N ASP A 46 -32.56 -0.94 -17.35
CA ASP A 46 -32.13 -2.33 -17.38
C ASP A 46 -30.61 -2.48 -17.42
N LYS A 47 -29.90 -1.55 -18.08
CA LYS A 47 -28.44 -1.53 -18.12
C LYS A 47 -27.83 -1.23 -16.74
N LEU A 48 -28.47 -0.35 -15.96
CA LEU A 48 -28.04 -0.05 -14.58
C LEU A 48 -28.30 -1.19 -13.59
N LEU A 49 -29.40 -1.91 -13.75
CA LEU A 49 -29.69 -3.09 -12.93
C LEU A 49 -28.71 -4.23 -13.24
N TRP A 50 -28.38 -4.44 -14.51
CA TRP A 50 -27.44 -5.47 -14.94
C TRP A 50 -26.02 -5.21 -14.44
N GLU A 51 -25.55 -3.96 -14.46
CA GLU A 51 -24.26 -3.56 -13.88
C GLU A 51 -24.22 -3.72 -12.35
N LEU A 52 -25.33 -3.51 -11.66
CA LEU A 52 -25.42 -3.71 -10.22
C LEU A 52 -25.41 -5.20 -9.82
N GLU A 53 -26.14 -6.03 -10.52
CA GLU A 53 -26.15 -7.48 -10.30
C GLU A 53 -24.78 -8.10 -10.62
N PHE A 54 -24.10 -7.64 -11.69
CA PHE A 54 -22.77 -8.12 -12.07
C PHE A 54 -21.70 -7.71 -11.05
N LYS A 55 -21.77 -6.50 -10.49
CA LYS A 55 -20.86 -6.05 -9.44
C LYS A 55 -21.08 -6.78 -8.12
N VAL A 56 -22.32 -7.09 -7.76
CA VAL A 56 -22.63 -7.90 -6.58
C VAL A 56 -22.13 -9.34 -6.73
N LEU A 57 -22.24 -9.93 -7.94
CA LEU A 57 -21.72 -11.28 -8.22
C LEU A 57 -20.19 -11.33 -8.16
N LEU A 58 -19.50 -10.28 -8.60
CA LEU A 58 -18.03 -10.18 -8.53
C LEU A 58 -17.53 -10.05 -7.09
N ILE A 59 -18.23 -9.34 -6.21
CA ILE A 59 -17.92 -9.26 -4.78
C ILE A 59 -18.09 -10.63 -4.10
N TRP A 60 -19.07 -11.42 -4.50
CA TRP A 60 -19.32 -12.75 -3.95
C TRP A 60 -18.32 -13.82 -4.41
N CYS A 61 -17.84 -13.71 -5.66
CA CYS A 61 -16.95 -14.70 -6.25
C CYS A 61 -15.45 -14.49 -5.96
N PHE A 62 -15.01 -13.26 -5.68
CA PHE A 62 -13.59 -12.92 -5.65
C PHE A 62 -13.07 -12.33 -4.33
N GLY A 63 -13.90 -12.18 -3.30
CA GLY A 63 -13.47 -11.79 -1.95
C GLY A 63 -12.55 -10.55 -1.88
N PRO A 64 -11.61 -10.52 -0.93
CA PRO A 64 -10.78 -9.32 -0.66
C PRO A 64 -9.84 -8.85 -1.77
N CYS A 65 -9.60 -9.66 -2.80
CA CYS A 65 -8.74 -9.24 -3.93
C CYS A 65 -9.33 -8.12 -4.81
N TRP A 66 -10.60 -7.79 -4.65
CA TRP A 66 -11.25 -6.74 -5.44
C TRP A 66 -10.87 -5.32 -5.00
N ILE A 67 -10.40 -5.15 -3.77
CA ILE A 67 -9.95 -3.85 -3.24
C ILE A 67 -8.72 -3.31 -4.01
N LEU A 68 -7.96 -4.18 -4.67
CA LEU A 68 -6.79 -3.78 -5.46
C LEU A 68 -7.12 -3.21 -6.86
N LEU A 69 -8.37 -3.31 -7.31
CA LEU A 69 -8.80 -2.82 -8.62
C LEU A 69 -9.52 -1.44 -8.56
N GLN A 70 -9.75 -0.87 -7.38
CA GLN A 70 -10.45 0.41 -7.21
C GLN A 70 -9.56 1.67 -7.35
N ASN A 71 -8.35 1.58 -7.88
CA ASN A 71 -7.50 2.75 -8.15
C ASN A 71 -7.75 3.38 -9.54
N SER A 72 -8.93 3.23 -10.13
CA SER A 72 -9.33 4.02 -11.29
C SER A 72 -10.54 4.90 -10.91
N TYR A 73 -10.26 6.15 -10.78
CA TYR A 73 -11.09 7.29 -10.51
C TYR A 73 -12.51 7.23 -11.08
N PHE A 74 -13.50 7.05 -10.22
CA PHE A 74 -14.82 7.64 -10.34
C PHE A 74 -15.32 8.00 -8.93
N SER A 75 -15.40 9.28 -8.63
CA SER A 75 -15.98 9.77 -7.40
C SER A 75 -17.48 9.48 -7.39
N LEU A 76 -17.92 8.64 -6.47
CA LEU A 76 -19.34 8.30 -6.26
C LEU A 76 -20.19 9.48 -5.76
N ASP A 77 -19.59 10.62 -5.45
CA ASP A 77 -20.26 11.80 -4.95
C ASP A 77 -21.14 12.52 -5.99
N GLN A 78 -20.85 12.37 -7.27
CA GLN A 78 -21.63 13.00 -8.34
C GLN A 78 -22.94 12.30 -8.67
N LEU A 79 -23.21 11.11 -8.15
CA LEU A 79 -24.40 10.33 -8.49
C LEU A 79 -25.47 10.25 -7.37
N GLY A 80 -25.35 11.00 -6.29
CA GLY A 80 -26.40 11.09 -5.26
C GLY A 80 -26.59 9.81 -4.42
N PHE A 81 -25.74 8.81 -4.53
CA PHE A 81 -25.87 7.50 -3.87
C PHE A 81 -25.37 7.44 -2.42
N ASN A 82 -24.68 8.48 -1.94
CA ASN A 82 -24.11 8.51 -0.58
C ASN A 82 -25.18 8.37 0.54
N LYS A 83 -26.43 8.77 0.30
CA LYS A 83 -27.50 8.65 1.32
C LYS A 83 -28.03 7.22 1.48
N VAL A 84 -28.00 6.42 0.43
CA VAL A 84 -28.54 5.05 0.46
C VAL A 84 -27.51 4.08 1.02
N TYR A 85 -26.22 4.29 0.72
CA TYR A 85 -25.13 3.43 1.21
C TYR A 85 -24.90 3.60 2.72
N LYS A 86 -24.87 4.85 3.22
CA LYS A 86 -24.78 5.11 4.68
C LYS A 86 -25.94 4.52 5.49
N ARG A 87 -27.11 4.33 4.87
CA ARG A 87 -28.27 3.70 5.53
C ARG A 87 -28.20 2.16 5.53
N ARG A 88 -27.43 1.55 4.61
CA ARG A 88 -27.22 0.09 4.56
C ARG A 88 -26.04 -0.36 5.43
N GLU A 89 -25.01 0.44 5.57
CA GLU A 89 -23.91 0.16 6.51
C GLU A 89 -24.40 0.11 7.97
N ARG A 90 -25.43 0.90 8.33
CA ARG A 90 -26.02 0.83 9.68
C ARG A 90 -26.84 -0.44 9.97
N LEU A 91 -27.12 -1.26 8.97
CA LEU A 91 -27.94 -2.47 9.13
C LEU A 91 -27.09 -3.76 9.21
N PHE A 92 -25.79 -3.72 8.96
CA PHE A 92 -24.93 -4.91 8.93
C PHE A 92 -23.72 -4.89 9.89
N TYR A 93 -23.55 -3.80 10.66
CA TYR A 93 -22.63 -3.80 11.78
C TYR A 93 -23.46 -3.91 13.08
N PRO A 94 -23.20 -4.93 13.91
CA PRO A 94 -23.69 -4.84 15.28
C PRO A 94 -23.12 -3.55 15.87
N ALA A 95 -23.98 -2.76 16.52
CA ALA A 95 -23.59 -1.52 17.17
C ALA A 95 -22.31 -1.76 17.98
N PRO A 96 -21.30 -0.87 17.93
CA PRO A 96 -20.20 -0.97 18.85
C PRO A 96 -20.79 -0.96 20.24
N MET A 97 -20.48 -1.98 21.04
CA MET A 97 -20.86 -2.01 22.46
C MET A 97 -20.24 -0.78 23.11
N ALA A 98 -20.99 0.31 23.17
CA ALA A 98 -20.65 1.50 23.91
C ALA A 98 -20.65 1.09 25.41
N GLY A 99 -19.44 1.08 25.99
CA GLY A 99 -19.34 0.98 27.44
C GLY A 99 -18.39 -0.04 28.02
N LEU A 100 -17.27 -0.35 27.35
CA LEU A 100 -16.13 -0.94 28.05
C LEU A 100 -14.92 -0.03 27.81
N ASN A 101 -14.63 0.83 28.78
CA ASN A 101 -13.32 1.48 28.91
C ASN A 101 -12.30 0.38 29.23
N PHE A 102 -11.71 -0.23 28.20
CA PHE A 102 -10.54 -1.06 28.36
C PHE A 102 -9.31 -0.16 28.46
N GLU A 103 -9.07 0.41 29.62
CA GLU A 103 -7.70 0.67 30.02
C GLU A 103 -7.11 -0.71 30.34
N ALA A 104 -6.32 -1.26 29.40
CA ALA A 104 -5.56 -2.48 29.65
C ALA A 104 -4.57 -2.20 30.78
N THR A 105 -4.96 -2.52 31.99
CA THR A 105 -4.06 -2.48 33.15
C THR A 105 -3.26 -3.77 33.11
N TYR A 106 -1.97 -3.69 32.76
CA TYR A 106 -1.01 -4.80 32.86
C TYR A 106 -0.68 -5.06 34.34
N THR A 107 -1.68 -5.42 35.12
CA THR A 107 -1.51 -5.72 36.56
C THR A 107 -2.01 -7.12 36.85
N ASP A 108 -1.10 -7.93 37.46
CA ASP A 108 -1.25 -9.32 37.93
C ASP A 108 -1.25 -10.46 36.91
N ASN A 109 -0.05 -10.99 36.66
CA ASN A 109 0.25 -12.19 35.86
C ASN A 109 -0.29 -13.52 36.41
N HIS A 110 -1.13 -13.53 37.43
CA HIS A 110 -1.64 -14.76 38.03
C HIS A 110 -2.43 -15.64 37.07
N ASP A 111 -3.02 -15.05 36.05
CA ASP A 111 -3.85 -15.80 35.09
C ASP A 111 -3.03 -16.52 33.98
N ILE A 112 -1.87 -16.00 33.60
CA ILE A 112 -0.97 -16.65 32.66
C ILE A 112 -0.37 -17.92 33.20
N LEU A 113 0.07 -17.89 34.45
CA LEU A 113 0.57 -19.09 35.12
C LEU A 113 -0.51 -20.16 35.21
N LYS A 114 -1.77 -19.77 35.44
CA LYS A 114 -2.91 -20.70 35.41
C LYS A 114 -3.15 -21.26 34.02
N ILE A 115 -3.01 -20.44 32.98
CA ILE A 115 -3.14 -20.88 31.57
C ILE A 115 -2.05 -21.90 31.27
N PHE A 116 -0.81 -21.63 31.55
CA PHE A 116 0.31 -22.54 31.32
C PHE A 116 0.20 -23.82 32.16
N ALA A 117 -0.18 -23.70 33.44
CA ALA A 117 -0.43 -24.85 34.28
C ALA A 117 -1.58 -25.73 33.77
N ALA A 118 -2.67 -25.12 33.29
CA ALA A 118 -3.80 -25.84 32.66
C ALA A 118 -3.42 -26.58 31.38
N GLU A 119 -2.45 -26.04 30.62
CA GLU A 119 -1.87 -26.69 29.47
C GLU A 119 -0.72 -27.65 29.76
N GLY A 120 -0.36 -27.83 31.04
CA GLY A 120 0.73 -28.71 31.47
C GLY A 120 2.13 -28.17 31.23
N VAL A 121 2.29 -26.84 31.07
CA VAL A 121 3.59 -26.18 30.88
C VAL A 121 4.16 -25.79 32.23
N GLU A 122 5.18 -26.50 32.69
CA GLU A 122 5.87 -26.21 33.94
C GLU A 122 7.15 -25.40 33.75
N PHE A 123 7.75 -25.49 32.55
CA PHE A 123 8.98 -24.77 32.22
C PHE A 123 8.94 -24.24 30.76
N LEU A 124 9.69 -23.20 30.53
CA LEU A 124 9.97 -22.60 29.24
C LEU A 124 11.44 -22.87 28.86
N LEU A 125 11.77 -22.70 27.61
CA LEU A 125 13.14 -22.79 27.10
C LEU A 125 13.75 -21.39 26.98
N SER A 126 15.00 -21.26 27.40
CA SER A 126 15.88 -20.13 27.08
C SER A 126 17.09 -20.63 26.29
N CYS A 127 17.94 -19.71 25.81
CA CYS A 127 19.23 -20.08 25.20
C CYS A 127 20.17 -20.80 26.20
N GLU A 128 20.00 -20.62 27.52
CA GLU A 128 20.81 -21.20 28.57
C GLU A 128 20.21 -22.50 29.14
N GLY A 129 18.95 -22.81 28.83
CA GLY A 129 18.28 -24.02 29.30
C GLY A 129 16.83 -23.81 29.72
N LYS A 130 16.37 -24.63 30.66
CA LYS A 130 14.99 -24.59 31.16
C LYS A 130 14.80 -23.53 32.23
N VAL A 131 13.76 -22.74 32.12
CA VAL A 131 13.34 -21.70 33.02
C VAL A 131 11.94 -22.05 33.59
N HIS A 132 11.74 -22.03 34.87
CA HIS A 132 10.42 -22.30 35.43
C HIS A 132 9.44 -21.18 35.11
N VAL A 133 8.18 -21.53 34.83
CA VAL A 133 7.15 -20.54 34.42
C VAL A 133 6.97 -19.41 35.43
N SER A 134 7.24 -19.68 36.76
CA SER A 134 7.18 -18.65 37.81
C SER A 134 8.11 -17.45 37.58
N GLU A 135 9.16 -17.58 36.79
CA GLU A 135 10.07 -16.47 36.45
C GLU A 135 9.37 -15.41 35.54
N CYS A 136 8.19 -15.75 35.05
CA CYS A 136 7.33 -14.80 34.30
C CYS A 136 6.46 -13.95 35.27
N ASN A 137 6.48 -14.20 36.57
CA ASN A 137 5.72 -13.40 37.53
C ASN A 137 6.15 -11.93 37.53
N GLY A 138 5.16 -11.04 37.47
CA GLY A 138 5.40 -9.59 37.50
C GLY A 138 5.97 -9.05 36.18
N LYS A 139 6.06 -9.87 35.13
CA LYS A 139 6.44 -9.42 33.77
C LYS A 139 5.20 -9.19 32.92
N ILE A 140 5.30 -8.26 31.97
CA ILE A 140 4.33 -8.12 30.90
C ILE A 140 4.62 -9.21 29.86
N ILE A 141 3.67 -10.11 29.63
CA ILE A 141 3.87 -11.25 28.74
C ILE A 141 3.28 -10.98 27.37
N CYS A 142 4.07 -11.28 26.34
CA CYS A 142 3.65 -11.23 24.96
C CYS A 142 3.91 -12.58 24.29
N LEU A 143 2.92 -13.13 23.61
CA LEU A 143 3.07 -14.36 22.84
C LEU A 143 3.49 -14.00 21.41
N TYR A 144 4.52 -14.67 20.91
CA TYR A 144 5.01 -14.53 19.56
C TYR A 144 4.82 -15.83 18.78
N PHE A 145 3.92 -15.81 17.82
CA PHE A 145 3.61 -16.93 16.95
C PHE A 145 4.36 -16.80 15.62
N SER A 146 5.19 -17.80 15.32
CA SER A 146 6.13 -17.72 14.18
C SER A 146 6.58 -19.09 13.71
N ALA A 147 7.27 -19.15 12.56
CA ALA A 147 7.91 -20.38 12.05
C ALA A 147 9.13 -20.08 11.19
N ASN A 148 10.11 -21.00 11.19
CA ASN A 148 11.34 -20.89 10.40
C ASN A 148 11.08 -20.83 8.89
N TRP A 149 10.13 -21.61 8.38
CA TRP A 149 9.75 -21.62 6.96
C TRP A 149 9.05 -20.34 6.49
N CYS A 150 8.54 -19.53 7.42
CA CYS A 150 7.81 -18.30 7.13
C CYS A 150 8.77 -17.14 6.86
N ARG A 151 8.87 -16.68 5.61
CA ARG A 151 9.76 -15.57 5.23
C ARG A 151 9.40 -14.25 5.94
N PRO A 152 8.12 -13.81 6.02
CA PRO A 152 7.74 -12.62 6.80
C PRO A 152 8.14 -12.73 8.27
N CYS A 153 8.02 -13.91 8.87
CA CYS A 153 8.41 -14.14 10.25
C CYS A 153 9.91 -13.87 10.49
N ARG A 154 10.76 -14.44 9.61
CA ARG A 154 12.21 -14.19 9.69
C ARG A 154 12.58 -12.73 9.49
N ALA A 155 11.83 -12.00 8.65
CA ALA A 155 12.04 -10.58 8.44
C ALA A 155 11.61 -9.72 9.65
N PHE A 156 10.62 -10.17 10.41
CA PHE A 156 10.12 -9.46 11.59
C PHE A 156 11.00 -9.63 12.84
N ILE A 157 11.72 -10.77 12.99
CA ILE A 157 12.56 -11.05 14.18
C ILE A 157 13.51 -9.89 14.52
N PRO A 158 14.30 -9.32 13.60
CA PRO A 158 15.21 -8.22 13.94
C PRO A 158 14.49 -7.00 14.57
N ARG A 159 13.28 -6.70 14.10
CA ARG A 159 12.45 -5.61 14.65
C ARG A 159 11.95 -5.94 16.06
N LEU A 160 11.56 -7.17 16.28
CA LEU A 160 11.11 -7.63 17.61
C LEU A 160 12.28 -7.68 18.60
N VAL A 161 13.48 -8.06 18.17
CA VAL A 161 14.71 -8.00 18.98
C VAL A 161 15.02 -6.56 19.39
N GLU A 162 15.01 -5.62 18.42
CA GLU A 162 15.20 -4.19 18.67
C GLU A 162 14.20 -3.64 19.71
N LEU A 163 12.92 -4.01 19.57
CA LEU A 163 11.87 -3.67 20.54
C LEU A 163 12.18 -4.23 21.92
N TYR A 164 12.45 -5.53 22.02
CA TYR A 164 12.72 -6.24 23.27
C TYR A 164 13.89 -5.62 24.04
N GLU A 165 15.01 -5.37 23.35
CA GLU A 165 16.18 -4.71 23.93
C GLU A 165 15.91 -3.27 24.35
N THR A 166 15.18 -2.51 23.51
CA THR A 166 14.87 -1.09 23.79
C THR A 166 13.95 -0.96 25.03
N LEU A 167 12.94 -1.82 25.13
CA LEU A 167 12.07 -1.85 26.31
C LEU A 167 12.85 -2.28 27.55
N GLY A 168 13.77 -3.25 27.43
CA GLY A 168 14.70 -3.63 28.51
C GLY A 168 15.57 -2.47 29.00
N LYS A 169 16.16 -1.69 28.08
CA LYS A 169 16.92 -0.47 28.42
C LYS A 169 16.05 0.58 29.11
N ARG A 170 14.77 0.69 28.74
CA ARG A 170 13.77 1.54 29.41
C ARG A 170 13.31 0.97 30.77
N ARG A 171 13.86 -0.16 31.21
CA ARG A 171 13.51 -0.90 32.48
C ARG A 171 12.04 -1.36 32.50
N ILE A 172 11.48 -1.63 31.33
CA ILE A 172 10.16 -2.24 31.21
C ILE A 172 10.33 -3.75 31.33
N ASN A 173 9.65 -4.35 32.29
CA ASN A 173 9.75 -5.77 32.62
C ASN A 173 8.82 -6.57 31.67
N LEU A 174 9.20 -6.67 30.40
CA LEU A 174 8.45 -7.40 29.38
C LEU A 174 9.16 -8.73 29.06
N GLU A 175 8.38 -9.77 28.87
CA GLU A 175 8.87 -11.06 28.38
C GLU A 175 8.10 -11.48 27.14
N VAL A 176 8.83 -11.99 26.15
CA VAL A 176 8.26 -12.57 24.93
C VAL A 176 8.32 -14.09 25.06
N ILE A 177 7.25 -14.78 24.69
CA ILE A 177 7.20 -16.24 24.69
C ILE A 177 6.90 -16.71 23.27
N PHE A 178 7.85 -17.39 22.66
CA PHE A 178 7.73 -17.95 21.32
C PHE A 178 6.88 -19.22 21.31
N ILE A 179 5.91 -19.27 20.39
CA ILE A 179 5.06 -20.42 20.09
C ILE A 179 5.24 -20.76 18.62
N SER A 180 5.72 -21.98 18.34
CA SER A 180 6.12 -22.37 17.00
C SER A 180 4.95 -22.93 16.16
N PHE A 181 4.95 -22.54 14.89
CA PHE A 181 4.21 -23.17 13.80
C PHE A 181 5.10 -24.10 12.96
N ASP A 182 6.32 -24.40 13.41
CA ASP A 182 7.19 -25.32 12.71
C ASP A 182 6.63 -26.74 12.71
N ARG A 183 6.98 -27.51 11.70
CA ARG A 183 6.45 -28.87 11.48
C ARG A 183 7.21 -29.91 12.27
N ASP A 184 8.42 -29.60 12.65
CA ASP A 184 9.37 -30.47 13.34
C ASP A 184 10.24 -29.69 14.34
N GLU A 185 10.89 -30.47 15.20
CA GLU A 185 11.73 -29.91 16.26
C GLU A 185 13.01 -29.25 15.73
N ASP A 186 13.50 -29.68 14.60
CA ASP A 186 14.71 -29.09 13.99
C ASP A 186 14.43 -27.70 13.45
N GLY A 187 13.29 -27.51 12.77
CA GLY A 187 12.81 -26.19 12.34
C GLY A 187 12.61 -25.24 13.51
N PHE A 188 11.97 -25.73 14.59
CA PHE A 188 11.80 -24.98 15.82
C PHE A 188 13.15 -24.55 16.43
N LYS A 189 14.09 -25.47 16.60
CA LYS A 189 15.41 -25.19 17.17
C LYS A 189 16.19 -24.18 16.35
N GLU A 190 16.18 -24.33 15.03
CA GLU A 190 16.87 -23.41 14.13
C GLU A 190 16.27 -21.99 14.20
N HIS A 191 14.95 -21.88 14.24
CA HIS A 191 14.26 -20.61 14.37
C HIS A 191 14.53 -19.94 15.73
N PHE A 192 14.45 -20.69 16.82
CA PHE A 192 14.63 -20.21 18.18
C PHE A 192 16.05 -19.70 18.46
N LYS A 193 17.09 -20.22 17.78
CA LYS A 193 18.48 -19.73 17.91
C LYS A 193 18.64 -18.22 17.71
N SER A 194 17.77 -17.61 16.92
CA SER A 194 17.81 -16.17 16.61
C SER A 194 17.05 -15.29 17.61
N MET A 195 16.49 -15.91 18.66
CA MET A 195 15.58 -15.24 19.58
C MET A 195 16.20 -15.11 20.97
N PRO A 196 16.26 -13.90 21.60
CA PRO A 196 16.82 -13.68 22.92
C PRO A 196 15.82 -13.92 24.08
N TRP A 197 14.60 -14.31 23.78
CA TRP A 197 13.50 -14.48 24.73
C TRP A 197 13.17 -15.95 24.98
N LEU A 198 12.09 -16.21 25.73
CA LEU A 198 11.69 -17.56 26.10
C LEU A 198 10.83 -18.24 25.00
N ALA A 199 10.78 -19.58 25.04
CA ALA A 199 9.92 -20.37 24.16
C ALA A 199 9.20 -21.47 24.90
N ILE A 200 7.98 -21.82 24.47
CA ILE A 200 7.31 -23.04 24.87
C ILE A 200 8.05 -24.23 24.25
N PRO A 201 8.36 -25.31 25.01
CA PRO A 201 8.96 -26.52 24.45
C PRO A 201 8.19 -27.04 23.24
N PHE A 202 8.90 -27.57 22.26
CA PHE A 202 8.26 -28.07 21.04
C PHE A 202 7.33 -29.25 21.34
N ASP A 203 6.05 -29.00 21.18
CA ASP A 203 4.96 -29.99 21.21
C ASP A 203 3.86 -29.53 20.26
N VAL A 204 3.69 -30.26 19.16
CA VAL A 204 2.72 -29.91 18.09
C VAL A 204 1.28 -29.80 18.63
N ASN A 205 0.89 -30.67 19.56
CA ASN A 205 -0.46 -30.66 20.11
C ASN A 205 -0.69 -29.48 21.06
N LEU A 206 0.30 -29.18 21.89
CA LEU A 206 0.29 -28.01 22.79
C LEU A 206 0.25 -26.71 21.96
N HIS A 207 1.14 -26.58 20.98
CA HIS A 207 1.17 -25.41 20.12
C HIS A 207 -0.16 -25.20 19.40
N ARG A 208 -0.78 -26.27 18.86
CA ARG A 208 -2.10 -26.18 18.21
C ARG A 208 -3.18 -25.69 19.18
N ARG A 209 -3.24 -26.21 20.41
CA ARG A 209 -4.22 -25.74 21.40
C ARG A 209 -4.04 -24.26 21.74
N LEU A 210 -2.79 -23.77 21.83
CA LEU A 210 -2.52 -22.37 22.07
C LEU A 210 -2.89 -21.49 20.86
N ILE A 211 -2.60 -21.96 19.65
CA ILE A 211 -3.00 -21.29 18.41
C ILE A 211 -4.53 -21.13 18.36
N ASP A 212 -5.27 -22.22 18.62
CA ASP A 212 -6.73 -22.21 18.63
C ASP A 212 -7.29 -21.32 19.75
N ARG A 213 -6.69 -21.37 20.95
CA ARG A 213 -7.08 -20.55 22.11
C ARG A 213 -6.98 -19.05 21.82
N TYR A 214 -5.88 -18.62 21.19
CA TYR A 214 -5.61 -17.21 20.88
C TYR A 214 -6.10 -16.83 19.46
N ARG A 215 -6.79 -17.73 18.76
CA ARG A 215 -7.38 -17.51 17.41
C ARG A 215 -6.38 -16.94 16.42
N VAL A 216 -5.16 -17.47 16.43
CA VAL A 216 -4.10 -17.05 15.53
C VAL A 216 -4.32 -17.69 14.16
N ASP A 217 -4.73 -16.90 13.18
CA ASP A 217 -5.04 -17.32 11.81
C ASP A 217 -3.88 -17.08 10.81
N ARG A 218 -2.88 -16.32 11.23
CA ARG A 218 -1.71 -15.94 10.40
C ARG A 218 -0.45 -15.78 11.23
N ILE A 219 0.71 -15.89 10.58
CA ILE A 219 2.03 -15.62 11.16
C ILE A 219 2.85 -14.68 10.26
N PRO A 220 3.72 -13.79 10.80
CA PRO A 220 3.94 -13.61 12.25
C PRO A 220 2.73 -13.02 12.95
N SER A 221 2.55 -13.35 14.23
CA SER A 221 1.53 -12.74 15.08
C SER A 221 2.13 -12.44 16.46
N PHE A 222 1.84 -11.26 17.01
CA PHE A 222 2.35 -10.82 18.31
C PHE A 222 1.17 -10.39 19.19
N VAL A 223 0.99 -11.11 20.30
CA VAL A 223 -0.19 -11.03 21.15
C VAL A 223 0.21 -10.67 22.58
N PRO A 224 0.04 -9.42 23.03
CA PRO A 224 0.24 -9.05 24.42
C PRO A 224 -0.90 -9.61 25.26
N LEU A 225 -0.56 -10.18 26.42
CA LEU A 225 -1.53 -10.70 27.37
C LEU A 225 -1.83 -9.63 28.42
N CYS A 226 -3.11 -9.27 28.54
CA CYS A 226 -3.58 -8.41 29.60
C CYS A 226 -3.75 -9.19 30.91
N SER A 227 -3.92 -8.48 32.04
CA SER A 227 -4.07 -9.07 33.38
C SER A 227 -5.24 -10.05 33.54
N ASP A 228 -6.25 -9.92 32.69
CA ASP A 228 -7.43 -10.78 32.62
C ASP A 228 -7.27 -11.95 31.64
N GLY A 229 -6.09 -12.11 31.03
CA GLY A 229 -5.82 -13.13 30.01
C GLY A 229 -6.53 -12.86 28.67
N ILE A 230 -7.10 -11.67 28.50
CA ILE A 230 -7.74 -11.24 27.26
C ILE A 230 -6.70 -10.64 26.34
N THR A 231 -6.72 -11.06 25.08
CA THR A 231 -5.83 -10.54 24.04
C THR A 231 -6.34 -9.22 23.50
N VAL A 232 -5.43 -8.30 23.15
CA VAL A 232 -5.78 -7.14 22.33
C VAL A 232 -6.09 -7.66 20.93
N GLU A 233 -7.26 -7.35 20.39
CA GLU A 233 -7.75 -7.88 19.10
C GLU A 233 -7.00 -7.35 17.87
N GLU A 234 -6.03 -6.45 18.02
CA GLU A 234 -5.34 -5.80 16.91
C GLU A 234 -4.05 -6.53 16.55
N ASP A 235 -3.74 -6.58 15.25
CA ASP A 235 -2.46 -7.06 14.72
C ASP A 235 -1.32 -6.10 15.08
N LEU A 236 -0.59 -6.39 16.13
CA LEU A 236 0.50 -5.57 16.63
C LEU A 236 1.78 -5.67 15.80
N VAL A 237 1.91 -6.66 14.91
CA VAL A 237 3.09 -6.80 14.05
C VAL A 237 3.31 -5.53 13.23
N GLY A 238 2.26 -5.05 12.55
CA GLY A 238 2.34 -3.81 11.78
C GLY A 238 2.71 -2.60 12.64
N TYR A 239 2.16 -2.48 13.85
CA TYR A 239 2.50 -1.38 14.76
C TYR A 239 3.93 -1.45 15.29
N ILE A 240 4.46 -2.66 15.53
CA ILE A 240 5.85 -2.84 15.92
C ILE A 240 6.79 -2.51 14.76
N GLU A 241 6.45 -2.91 13.54
CA GLU A 241 7.18 -2.53 12.33
C GLU A 241 7.20 -1.01 12.14
N ASP A 242 6.05 -0.36 12.35
CA ASP A 242 5.85 1.07 12.14
C ASP A 242 6.45 1.94 13.25
N TYR A 243 6.23 1.57 14.52
CA TYR A 243 6.54 2.43 15.68
C TYR A 243 7.60 1.86 16.62
N GLY A 244 7.97 0.57 16.47
CA GLY A 244 8.93 -0.09 17.34
C GLY A 244 8.52 -0.02 18.81
N ALA A 245 9.45 0.34 19.69
CA ALA A 245 9.24 0.44 21.13
C ALA A 245 8.27 1.56 21.56
N ASP A 246 7.95 2.50 20.67
CA ASP A 246 7.00 3.57 20.96
C ASP A 246 5.54 3.09 20.90
N ALA A 247 5.28 1.93 20.25
CA ALA A 247 3.98 1.26 20.31
C ALA A 247 3.60 0.78 21.71
N PHE A 248 4.58 0.58 22.62
CA PHE A 248 4.30 0.24 24.00
C PHE A 248 3.52 1.37 24.72
N PRO A 249 2.51 1.08 25.54
CA PRO A 249 2.13 -0.21 26.12
C PRO A 249 1.14 -1.06 25.28
N PHE A 250 1.08 -0.93 23.98
CA PHE A 250 0.25 -1.69 23.04
C PHE A 250 -1.26 -1.54 23.28
N THR A 251 -1.66 -0.44 23.91
CA THR A 251 -3.07 -0.11 24.12
C THR A 251 -3.66 0.61 22.91
N ARG A 252 -4.97 0.44 22.70
CA ARG A 252 -5.70 1.16 21.63
C ARG A 252 -5.48 2.66 21.71
N LYS A 253 -5.55 3.24 22.91
CA LYS A 253 -5.29 4.66 23.15
C LYS A 253 -3.90 5.08 22.67
N ARG A 254 -2.87 4.27 22.99
CA ARG A 254 -1.49 4.56 22.55
C ARG A 254 -1.36 4.53 21.02
N LEU A 255 -1.98 3.56 20.39
CA LEU A 255 -1.95 3.45 18.92
C LEU A 255 -2.69 4.61 18.24
N GLU A 256 -3.79 5.07 18.82
CA GLU A 256 -4.51 6.26 18.35
C GLU A 256 -3.68 7.54 18.54
N GLU A 257 -2.97 7.69 19.67
CA GLU A 257 -2.04 8.80 19.90
C GLU A 257 -0.91 8.84 18.86
N LEU A 258 -0.33 7.68 18.52
CA LEU A 258 0.73 7.58 17.50
C LEU A 258 0.22 7.96 16.12
N LYS A 259 -0.97 7.49 15.74
CA LYS A 259 -1.63 7.87 14.48
C LYS A 259 -1.91 9.37 14.43
N ALA A 260 -2.36 9.97 15.53
CA ALA A 260 -2.61 11.41 15.61
C ALA A 260 -1.30 12.23 15.53
N ILE A 261 -0.18 11.69 16.03
CA ILE A 261 1.13 12.32 15.85
C ILE A 261 1.55 12.29 14.38
N ASP A 262 1.39 11.16 13.68
CA ASP A 262 1.70 11.05 12.26
C ASP A 262 0.81 11.97 11.41
N GLU A 263 -0.47 12.09 11.75
CA GLU A 263 -1.40 12.98 11.06
C GLU A 263 -1.00 14.45 11.21
N ARG A 264 -0.64 14.88 12.41
CA ARG A 264 -0.09 16.22 12.65
C ARG A 264 1.19 16.48 11.86
N LYS A 265 2.13 15.52 11.86
CA LYS A 265 3.36 15.63 11.07
C LYS A 265 3.10 15.72 9.57
N ARG A 266 2.02 15.13 9.09
CA ARG A 266 1.61 15.21 7.68
C ARG A 266 0.94 16.55 7.37
N GLU A 267 0.11 17.07 8.25
CA GLU A 267 -0.61 18.34 8.06
C GLU A 267 0.33 19.55 8.16
N ASP A 268 1.28 19.49 9.10
CA ASP A 268 2.25 20.54 9.36
C ASP A 268 3.67 19.95 9.14
N ALA A 269 4.03 19.83 7.86
CA ALA A 269 5.23 19.14 7.41
C ALA A 269 6.48 19.98 7.68
N ASN A 270 6.88 20.11 8.95
CA ASN A 270 8.16 20.67 9.31
C ASN A 270 9.29 19.79 8.76
N LEU A 271 10.02 20.30 7.77
CA LEU A 271 11.06 19.54 7.08
C LEU A 271 12.18 19.07 8.02
N GLU A 272 12.53 19.85 9.04
CA GLU A 272 13.55 19.46 10.02
C GLU A 272 13.08 18.27 10.88
N GLU A 273 11.80 18.25 11.27
CA GLU A 273 11.21 17.12 12.02
C GLU A 273 10.96 15.88 11.15
N LEU A 274 10.63 16.08 9.86
CA LEU A 274 10.38 14.99 8.92
C LEU A 274 11.66 14.33 8.43
N LEU A 275 12.67 15.14 8.08
CA LEU A 275 13.89 14.68 7.42
C LEU A 275 15.05 14.51 8.39
N GLY A 276 14.99 15.14 9.58
CA GLY A 276 16.00 15.01 10.63
C GLY A 276 15.89 13.69 11.41
N HIS A 277 16.97 13.29 12.08
CA HIS A 277 17.00 12.11 12.93
C HIS A 277 18.09 12.20 13.98
N GLU A 278 17.75 11.99 15.27
CA GLU A 278 18.70 11.88 16.41
C GLU A 278 19.86 12.91 16.39
N GLY A 279 19.54 14.18 16.13
CA GLY A 279 20.53 15.27 16.03
C GLY A 279 21.18 15.44 14.66
N ARG A 280 20.86 14.60 13.68
CA ARG A 280 21.23 14.84 12.28
C ARG A 280 20.26 15.82 11.63
N ASN A 281 20.79 16.90 11.10
CA ASN A 281 20.04 17.97 10.41
C ASN A 281 20.51 18.19 8.96
N PHE A 282 21.02 17.16 8.30
CA PHE A 282 21.53 17.24 6.93
C PHE A 282 21.01 16.09 6.06
N LEU A 283 21.00 16.31 4.76
CA LEU A 283 20.82 15.34 3.69
C LEU A 283 22.16 15.12 2.98
N ILE A 284 22.23 14.13 2.12
CA ILE A 284 23.42 13.82 1.32
C ILE A 284 23.13 14.03 -0.16
N SER A 285 24.09 14.61 -0.89
CA SER A 285 24.07 14.71 -2.34
C SER A 285 24.62 13.44 -3.02
N GLY A 286 24.53 13.38 -4.34
CA GLY A 286 25.05 12.26 -5.12
C GLY A 286 26.55 11.98 -4.88
N ASP A 287 27.33 13.03 -4.60
CA ASP A 287 28.76 13.03 -4.27
C ASP A 287 29.07 12.95 -2.76
N ASP A 288 28.11 12.54 -1.94
CA ASP A 288 28.21 12.38 -0.48
C ASP A 288 28.43 13.69 0.32
N ARG A 289 28.25 14.83 -0.31
CA ARG A 289 28.30 16.13 0.37
C ARG A 289 27.10 16.27 1.30
N LYS A 290 27.35 16.71 2.53
CA LYS A 290 26.30 17.01 3.51
C LYS A 290 25.68 18.38 3.22
N VAL A 291 24.38 18.43 3.07
CA VAL A 291 23.59 19.64 2.83
C VAL A 291 22.61 19.82 3.99
N PRO A 292 22.66 20.94 4.73
CA PRO A 292 21.71 21.20 5.81
C PRO A 292 20.26 21.18 5.34
N ILE A 293 19.36 20.62 6.15
CA ILE A 293 17.92 20.57 5.82
C ILE A 293 17.36 22.01 5.73
N SER A 294 17.92 22.94 6.48
CA SER A 294 17.53 24.36 6.42
C SER A 294 17.70 25.02 5.04
N GLU A 295 18.54 24.47 4.15
CA GLU A 295 18.68 24.95 2.77
C GLU A 295 17.44 24.63 1.89
N LEU A 296 16.55 23.78 2.38
CA LEU A 296 15.27 23.47 1.71
C LEU A 296 14.17 24.48 2.04
N ALA A 297 14.40 25.36 3.02
CA ALA A 297 13.39 26.31 3.47
C ALA A 297 12.93 27.23 2.33
N GLY A 298 11.61 27.43 2.20
CA GLY A 298 10.99 28.27 1.19
C GLY A 298 10.95 27.69 -0.23
N LYS A 299 11.41 26.44 -0.42
CA LYS A 299 11.30 25.72 -1.70
C LYS A 299 10.09 24.78 -1.68
N THR A 300 9.57 24.48 -2.86
CA THR A 300 8.69 23.33 -3.04
C THR A 300 9.53 22.05 -3.02
N ILE A 301 9.15 21.07 -2.21
CA ILE A 301 9.93 19.84 -2.01
C ILE A 301 9.17 18.63 -2.54
N GLY A 302 9.84 17.80 -3.34
CA GLY A 302 9.37 16.49 -3.75
C GLY A 302 10.04 15.40 -2.93
N LEU A 303 9.29 14.70 -2.05
CA LEU A 303 9.78 13.49 -1.39
C LEU A 303 9.57 12.31 -2.35
N TYR A 304 10.66 11.80 -2.90
CA TYR A 304 10.64 10.77 -3.93
C TYR A 304 10.96 9.39 -3.35
N PHE A 305 9.94 8.54 -3.26
CA PHE A 305 10.05 7.15 -2.79
C PHE A 305 10.32 6.22 -3.96
N CYS A 306 11.50 5.63 -4.03
CA CYS A 306 11.86 4.71 -5.10
C CYS A 306 12.93 3.70 -4.70
N ALA A 307 13.20 2.75 -5.59
CA ALA A 307 14.29 1.80 -5.46
C ALA A 307 14.95 1.53 -6.81
N TYR A 308 16.26 1.29 -6.80
CA TYR A 308 17.05 0.95 -7.97
C TYR A 308 16.55 -0.31 -8.72
N TRP A 309 16.18 -1.33 -7.95
CA TRP A 309 15.70 -2.62 -8.48
C TRP A 309 14.30 -2.58 -9.12
N SER A 310 13.60 -1.46 -9.06
CA SER A 310 12.21 -1.34 -9.52
C SER A 310 12.12 -0.72 -10.93
N PRO A 311 11.75 -1.48 -11.99
CA PRO A 311 11.65 -0.94 -13.34
C PRO A 311 10.68 0.26 -13.47
N PRO A 312 9.50 0.28 -12.79
CA PRO A 312 8.65 1.46 -12.80
C PRO A 312 9.31 2.70 -12.22
N CYS A 313 10.21 2.53 -11.21
CA CYS A 313 10.98 3.64 -10.66
C CYS A 313 11.96 4.19 -11.69
N CYS A 314 12.70 3.32 -12.41
CA CYS A 314 13.63 3.74 -13.46
C CYS A 314 12.95 4.59 -14.52
N THR A 315 11.78 4.15 -15.01
CA THR A 315 11.00 4.89 -16.01
C THR A 315 10.56 6.26 -15.47
N PHE A 316 10.03 6.31 -14.24
CA PHE A 316 9.56 7.57 -13.68
C PHE A 316 10.72 8.51 -13.31
N THR A 317 11.87 7.98 -12.89
CA THR A 317 13.07 8.79 -12.60
C THR A 317 13.49 9.64 -13.80
N VAL A 318 13.43 9.09 -15.02
CA VAL A 318 13.74 9.86 -16.24
C VAL A 318 12.78 11.03 -16.40
N GLN A 319 11.47 10.80 -16.30
CA GLN A 319 10.45 11.85 -16.40
C GLN A 319 10.62 12.93 -15.30
N LEU A 320 10.92 12.49 -14.09
CA LEU A 320 11.13 13.38 -12.95
C LEU A 320 12.41 14.22 -13.12
N THR A 321 13.48 13.64 -13.68
CA THR A 321 14.74 14.33 -13.97
C THR A 321 14.54 15.42 -15.02
N ASP A 322 13.80 15.12 -16.10
CA ASP A 322 13.47 16.10 -17.12
C ASP A 322 12.65 17.25 -16.56
N ALA A 323 11.63 16.96 -15.75
CA ALA A 323 10.84 18.00 -15.07
C ALA A 323 11.68 18.84 -14.11
N TYR A 324 12.54 18.20 -13.32
CA TYR A 324 13.43 18.87 -12.38
C TYR A 324 14.40 19.82 -13.09
N ASN A 325 15.07 19.37 -14.14
CA ASN A 325 16.01 20.18 -14.90
C ASN A 325 15.33 21.39 -15.58
N ASN A 326 14.14 21.16 -16.17
CA ASN A 326 13.35 22.23 -16.76
C ASN A 326 12.90 23.27 -15.73
N LEU A 327 12.49 22.83 -14.53
CA LEU A 327 12.12 23.73 -13.44
C LEU A 327 13.32 24.53 -12.94
N LYS A 328 14.47 23.90 -12.72
CA LYS A 328 15.72 24.59 -12.31
C LYS A 328 16.14 25.64 -13.36
N ALA A 329 16.05 25.31 -14.63
CA ALA A 329 16.39 26.26 -15.71
C ALA A 329 15.40 27.43 -15.79
N ALA A 330 14.10 27.19 -15.64
CA ALA A 330 13.05 28.21 -15.84
C ALA A 330 12.78 29.05 -14.58
N LYS A 331 12.92 28.48 -13.38
CA LYS A 331 12.49 29.07 -12.10
C LYS A 331 13.61 29.19 -11.05
N GLY A 332 14.84 28.76 -11.38
CA GLY A 332 15.95 28.75 -10.44
C GLY A 332 15.76 27.72 -9.33
N ASP A 333 16.17 28.07 -8.11
CA ASP A 333 16.24 27.14 -6.97
C ASP A 333 14.96 27.10 -6.12
N CYS A 334 13.79 27.10 -6.78
CA CYS A 334 12.49 27.10 -6.09
C CYS A 334 11.91 25.68 -5.89
N PHE A 335 12.53 24.65 -6.46
CA PHE A 335 12.11 23.26 -6.37
C PHE A 335 13.28 22.34 -6.05
N GLU A 336 13.11 21.44 -5.10
CA GLU A 336 14.12 20.44 -4.75
C GLU A 336 13.46 19.07 -4.56
N ILE A 337 14.23 18.00 -4.80
CA ILE A 337 13.80 16.62 -4.59
C ILE A 337 14.67 15.99 -3.52
N VAL A 338 14.04 15.17 -2.68
CA VAL A 338 14.72 14.36 -1.67
C VAL A 338 14.38 12.89 -1.91
N LEU A 339 15.39 12.10 -2.23
CA LEU A 339 15.26 10.64 -2.37
C LEU A 339 15.01 9.98 -1.01
N ILE A 340 13.91 9.25 -0.92
CA ILE A 340 13.58 8.35 0.17
C ILE A 340 13.71 6.91 -0.36
N SER A 341 14.92 6.37 -0.28
CA SER A 341 15.22 5.07 -0.85
C SER A 341 14.48 3.94 -0.15
N THR A 342 14.02 2.98 -0.94
CA THR A 342 13.50 1.69 -0.49
C THR A 342 14.39 0.53 -1.01
N ASP A 343 15.64 0.83 -1.33
CA ASP A 343 16.64 -0.13 -1.73
C ASP A 343 16.93 -1.15 -0.63
N ARG A 344 17.35 -2.34 -1.02
CA ARG A 344 17.52 -3.50 -0.12
C ARG A 344 18.80 -3.43 0.68
N ASP A 345 19.83 -2.80 0.10
CA ASP A 345 21.14 -2.67 0.71
C ASP A 345 21.81 -1.34 0.35
N LEU A 346 22.90 -1.04 1.05
CA LEU A 346 23.68 0.19 0.87
C LEU A 346 24.27 0.31 -0.53
N LYS A 347 24.59 -0.81 -1.18
CA LYS A 347 25.17 -0.82 -2.54
C LYS A 347 24.13 -0.36 -3.56
N GLU A 348 22.92 -0.93 -3.53
CA GLU A 348 21.82 -0.51 -4.39
C GLU A 348 21.48 0.99 -4.15
N PHE A 349 21.41 1.39 -2.88
CA PHE A 349 21.19 2.80 -2.51
C PHE A 349 22.25 3.73 -3.11
N ASN A 350 23.54 3.41 -2.99
CA ASN A 350 24.61 4.26 -3.51
C ASN A 350 24.54 4.40 -5.04
N VAL A 351 24.24 3.32 -5.75
CA VAL A 351 24.05 3.36 -7.21
C VAL A 351 22.84 4.26 -7.54
N ASN A 352 21.73 4.07 -6.86
CA ASN A 352 20.49 4.84 -7.07
C ASN A 352 20.72 6.33 -6.83
N LYS A 353 21.27 6.69 -5.66
CA LYS A 353 21.58 8.06 -5.27
C LYS A 353 22.52 8.76 -6.26
N SER A 354 23.62 8.07 -6.67
CA SER A 354 24.62 8.64 -7.58
C SER A 354 24.10 8.86 -9.00
N SER A 355 23.02 8.20 -9.40
CA SER A 355 22.39 8.38 -10.71
C SER A 355 21.41 9.57 -10.77
N MET A 356 21.17 10.24 -9.65
CA MET A 356 20.16 11.29 -9.51
C MET A 356 20.80 12.65 -9.18
N PRO A 357 20.24 13.78 -9.69
CA PRO A 357 20.81 15.11 -9.49
C PRO A 357 20.39 15.78 -8.16
N TRP A 358 19.64 15.10 -7.30
CA TRP A 358 19.04 15.65 -6.09
C TRP A 358 19.57 15.04 -4.79
N LEU A 359 19.04 15.50 -3.67
CA LEU A 359 19.46 15.09 -2.33
C LEU A 359 18.82 13.76 -1.91
N ALA A 360 19.39 13.12 -0.89
CA ALA A 360 18.88 11.87 -0.35
C ALA A 360 18.91 11.85 1.19
N VAL A 361 17.95 11.17 1.80
CA VAL A 361 18.04 10.77 3.22
C VAL A 361 19.09 9.66 3.33
N PRO A 362 20.01 9.70 4.30
CA PRO A 362 20.99 8.64 4.53
C PRO A 362 20.36 7.24 4.67
N TYR A 363 21.06 6.20 4.20
CA TYR A 363 20.49 4.85 4.05
C TYR A 363 20.11 4.19 5.38
N GLU A 364 20.96 4.26 6.39
CA GLU A 364 20.84 3.45 7.62
C GLU A 364 19.82 3.99 8.64
N GLU A 365 19.02 4.99 8.26
CA GLU A 365 18.15 5.68 9.20
C GLU A 365 16.70 5.24 9.13
N ARG A 366 16.05 5.25 10.30
CA ARG A 366 14.63 4.99 10.48
C ARG A 366 13.74 6.00 9.74
N THR A 367 14.23 7.21 9.50
CA THR A 367 13.53 8.29 8.79
C THR A 367 12.84 7.81 7.50
N ARG A 368 13.47 6.92 6.73
CA ARG A 368 12.88 6.39 5.49
C ARG A 368 11.61 5.57 5.75
N HIS A 369 11.57 4.80 6.83
CA HIS A 369 10.41 4.03 7.25
C HIS A 369 9.31 4.94 7.78
N ASP A 370 9.67 5.90 8.63
CA ASP A 370 8.73 6.85 9.22
C ASP A 370 8.05 7.70 8.16
N LEU A 371 8.77 8.19 7.16
CA LEU A 371 8.18 8.94 6.05
C LEU A 371 7.20 8.11 5.23
N ARG A 372 7.52 6.82 4.97
CA ARG A 372 6.57 5.92 4.29
C ARG A 372 5.28 5.75 5.09
N ARG A 373 5.37 5.59 6.41
CA ARG A 373 4.24 5.48 7.32
C ARG A 373 3.45 6.78 7.37
N ILE A 374 4.09 7.91 7.66
CA ILE A 374 3.47 9.24 7.79
C ILE A 374 2.65 9.58 6.53
N PHE A 375 3.20 9.34 5.35
CA PHE A 375 2.53 9.64 4.07
C PHE A 375 1.72 8.49 3.51
N GLY A 376 1.61 7.36 4.20
CA GLY A 376 0.82 6.21 3.78
C GLY A 376 1.29 5.58 2.46
N ILE A 377 2.60 5.56 2.19
CA ILE A 377 3.17 5.08 0.92
C ILE A 377 3.11 3.56 0.85
N LYS A 378 2.18 3.02 0.06
CA LYS A 378 1.97 1.58 -0.12
C LYS A 378 2.75 0.97 -1.29
N GLY A 379 3.24 1.79 -2.22
CA GLY A 379 3.95 1.31 -3.42
C GLY A 379 4.91 2.35 -3.98
N ILE A 380 5.86 1.90 -4.79
CA ILE A 380 6.85 2.73 -5.48
C ILE A 380 6.73 2.56 -7.00
N PRO A 381 7.06 3.62 -7.78
CA PRO A 381 7.48 4.96 -7.34
C PRO A 381 6.30 5.80 -6.79
N ALA A 382 6.59 6.63 -5.77
CA ALA A 382 5.66 7.62 -5.25
C ALA A 382 6.38 8.98 -5.06
N LEU A 383 5.64 10.07 -5.21
CA LEU A 383 6.15 11.43 -5.05
C LEU A 383 5.15 12.23 -4.21
N VAL A 384 5.57 12.66 -3.04
CA VAL A 384 4.83 13.58 -2.18
C VAL A 384 5.38 14.98 -2.38
N LEU A 385 4.50 15.95 -2.58
CA LEU A 385 4.86 17.34 -2.83
C LEU A 385 4.49 18.20 -1.62
N ILE A 386 5.48 18.94 -1.11
CA ILE A 386 5.35 19.83 0.04
C ILE A 386 5.61 21.26 -0.45
N GLY A 387 4.77 22.19 -0.07
CA GLY A 387 4.88 23.60 -0.42
C GLY A 387 5.97 24.35 0.35
N PRO A 388 6.29 25.57 -0.10
CA PRO A 388 7.26 26.43 0.58
C PRO A 388 6.80 26.87 1.99
N ASP A 389 5.53 26.72 2.28
CA ASP A 389 4.89 26.95 3.58
C ASP A 389 4.92 25.73 4.51
N GLY A 390 5.56 24.63 4.09
CA GLY A 390 5.60 23.38 4.82
C GLY A 390 4.35 22.54 4.73
N LYS A 391 3.34 22.92 3.94
CA LYS A 391 2.11 22.13 3.80
C LYS A 391 2.20 21.13 2.67
N VAL A 392 1.58 19.97 2.85
CA VAL A 392 1.48 18.98 1.79
C VAL A 392 0.56 19.48 0.69
N ILE A 393 1.12 19.68 -0.50
CA ILE A 393 0.35 20.05 -1.70
C ILE A 393 -0.38 18.82 -2.23
N SER A 394 0.33 17.69 -2.38
CA SER A 394 -0.25 16.46 -2.92
C SER A 394 0.61 15.24 -2.59
N VAL A 395 -0.05 14.11 -2.35
CA VAL A 395 0.59 12.78 -2.30
C VAL A 395 0.62 12.11 -3.69
N ASN A 396 -0.01 12.71 -4.69
CA ASN A 396 -0.11 12.21 -6.05
C ASN A 396 0.85 12.91 -7.03
N GLY A 397 1.98 13.42 -6.56
CA GLY A 397 2.96 14.14 -7.37
C GLY A 397 3.48 13.33 -8.57
N LYS A 398 3.57 12.00 -8.43
CA LYS A 398 3.88 11.11 -9.55
C LYS A 398 2.94 11.32 -10.73
N PHE A 399 1.64 11.33 -10.50
CA PHE A 399 0.65 11.56 -11.56
C PHE A 399 0.85 12.93 -12.20
N MET A 400 1.02 13.98 -11.41
CA MET A 400 1.19 15.35 -11.90
C MET A 400 2.42 15.48 -12.82
N VAL A 401 3.56 14.93 -12.40
CA VAL A 401 4.80 14.96 -13.19
C VAL A 401 4.68 14.07 -14.44
N SER A 402 4.13 12.86 -14.33
CA SER A 402 3.99 11.98 -15.48
C SER A 402 3.04 12.54 -16.54
N SER A 403 1.98 13.24 -16.14
CA SER A 403 1.00 13.84 -17.05
C SER A 403 1.50 15.17 -17.64
N TYR A 404 1.93 16.08 -16.77
CA TYR A 404 2.16 17.47 -17.15
C TYR A 404 3.63 17.92 -17.09
N GLY A 405 4.54 17.06 -16.57
CA GLY A 405 5.95 17.43 -16.44
C GLY A 405 6.18 18.67 -15.56
N ALA A 406 7.06 19.54 -16.02
CA ALA A 406 7.35 20.83 -15.40
C ALA A 406 6.18 21.82 -15.40
N GLU A 407 5.24 21.69 -16.34
CA GLU A 407 4.07 22.57 -16.46
C GLU A 407 3.13 22.45 -15.26
N ALA A 408 3.17 21.32 -14.53
CA ALA A 408 2.38 21.12 -13.32
C ALA A 408 2.77 22.08 -12.19
N PHE A 409 3.99 22.66 -12.21
CA PHE A 409 4.45 23.58 -11.15
C PHE A 409 3.56 24.83 -11.04
N PRO A 410 3.18 25.26 -9.84
CA PRO A 410 3.62 24.84 -8.49
C PRO A 410 2.87 23.63 -7.90
N PHE A 411 2.30 22.76 -8.69
CA PHE A 411 1.62 21.51 -8.34
C PHE A 411 0.33 21.68 -7.52
N THR A 412 -0.23 22.87 -7.51
CA THR A 412 -1.50 23.16 -6.83
C THR A 412 -2.69 22.59 -7.62
N GLU A 413 -3.79 22.27 -6.93
CA GLU A 413 -5.04 21.85 -7.58
C GLU A 413 -5.55 22.89 -8.58
N SER A 414 -5.38 24.19 -8.29
CA SER A 414 -5.74 25.26 -9.22
C SER A 414 -4.96 25.13 -10.51
N ARG A 415 -3.64 24.95 -10.43
CA ARG A 415 -2.79 24.79 -11.61
C ARG A 415 -3.16 23.56 -12.45
N ILE A 416 -3.44 22.44 -11.78
CA ILE A 416 -3.87 21.23 -12.50
C ILE A 416 -5.19 21.45 -13.21
N ARG A 417 -6.17 22.08 -12.55
CA ARG A 417 -7.46 22.43 -13.20
C ARG A 417 -7.28 23.37 -14.40
N ASP A 418 -6.37 24.33 -14.32
CA ASP A 418 -6.06 25.23 -15.44
C ASP A 418 -5.49 24.45 -16.64
N LEU A 419 -4.59 23.49 -16.38
CA LEU A 419 -4.03 22.62 -17.41
C LEU A 419 -5.09 21.71 -18.03
N GLU A 420 -5.95 21.12 -17.21
CA GLU A 420 -7.08 20.30 -17.68
C GLU A 420 -8.05 21.10 -18.51
N ALA A 421 -8.39 22.32 -18.09
CA ALA A 421 -9.26 23.21 -18.85
C ALA A 421 -8.63 23.63 -20.20
N ALA A 422 -7.32 23.85 -20.24
CA ALA A 422 -6.60 24.13 -21.48
C ALA A 422 -6.63 22.94 -22.43
N LEU A 423 -6.44 21.71 -21.93
CA LEU A 423 -6.52 20.49 -22.71
C LEU A 423 -7.94 20.24 -23.27
N ILE A 424 -8.98 20.47 -22.46
CA ILE A 424 -10.37 20.36 -22.93
C ILE A 424 -10.61 21.35 -24.08
N LYS A 425 -10.19 22.59 -23.92
CA LYS A 425 -10.33 23.62 -24.94
C LYS A 425 -9.55 23.27 -26.21
N GLU A 426 -8.38 22.66 -26.10
CA GLU A 426 -7.61 22.13 -27.23
C GLU A 426 -8.41 21.06 -27.98
N GLY A 427 -8.99 20.10 -27.26
CA GLY A 427 -9.82 19.05 -27.84
C GLY A 427 -11.09 19.58 -28.53
N GLU A 428 -11.73 20.62 -27.95
CA GLU A 428 -12.89 21.27 -28.57
C GLU A 428 -12.55 21.94 -29.89
N ALA A 429 -11.30 22.34 -30.08
CA ALA A 429 -10.82 22.94 -31.34
C ALA A 429 -10.45 21.89 -32.41
N LEU A 430 -10.35 20.60 -32.05
CA LEU A 430 -10.04 19.52 -32.95
C LEU A 430 -11.32 18.90 -33.57
N PRO A 431 -11.25 18.40 -34.80
CA PRO A 431 -12.39 17.69 -35.42
C PRO A 431 -12.65 16.36 -34.66
N GLN A 432 -13.92 16.01 -34.52
CA GLN A 432 -14.31 14.77 -33.80
C GLN A 432 -13.96 13.50 -34.60
N GLN A 433 -13.89 13.60 -35.93
CA GLN A 433 -13.57 12.50 -36.83
C GLN A 433 -12.71 13.03 -37.98
N VAL A 434 -11.78 12.22 -38.42
CA VAL A 434 -10.86 12.55 -39.53
C VAL A 434 -10.60 11.33 -40.39
N GLU A 435 -10.26 11.57 -41.65
CA GLU A 435 -9.72 10.59 -42.57
C GLU A 435 -8.21 10.81 -42.68
N ASP A 436 -7.41 9.77 -42.65
CA ASP A 436 -5.96 9.81 -42.83
C ASP A 436 -5.57 9.09 -44.11
N VAL A 437 -4.63 9.66 -44.86
CA VAL A 437 -4.18 9.09 -46.17
C VAL A 437 -3.59 7.69 -45.99
N ASN A 438 -3.00 7.43 -44.85
CA ASN A 438 -2.29 6.18 -44.55
C ASN A 438 -3.16 5.13 -43.84
N HIS A 439 -4.49 5.41 -43.64
CA HIS A 439 -5.39 4.50 -42.92
C HIS A 439 -6.79 4.48 -43.52
N GLU A 440 -7.34 3.28 -43.72
CA GLU A 440 -8.62 3.09 -44.45
C GLU A 440 -9.90 3.43 -43.67
N HIS A 441 -9.79 3.42 -42.30
CA HIS A 441 -10.94 3.67 -41.43
C HIS A 441 -10.95 5.12 -40.94
N ILE A 442 -12.15 5.62 -40.64
CA ILE A 442 -12.32 6.92 -40.00
C ILE A 442 -11.73 6.88 -38.60
N LEU A 443 -10.84 7.81 -38.29
CA LEU A 443 -10.27 8.00 -36.99
C LEU A 443 -11.15 8.93 -36.16
N LYS A 444 -11.27 8.62 -34.85
CA LYS A 444 -12.03 9.42 -33.89
C LYS A 444 -11.08 10.12 -32.93
N LEU A 445 -11.43 11.33 -32.55
CA LEU A 445 -10.74 12.04 -31.48
C LEU A 445 -11.03 11.36 -30.15
N ASP A 446 -9.98 10.93 -29.45
CA ASP A 446 -10.06 10.35 -28.13
C ASP A 446 -9.01 10.97 -27.21
N MET A 447 -9.29 10.92 -25.89
CA MET A 447 -8.35 11.37 -24.87
C MET A 447 -7.65 10.17 -24.22
N ALA A 448 -6.49 9.82 -24.75
CA ALA A 448 -5.65 8.77 -24.21
C ALA A 448 -4.62 9.33 -23.22
N LYS A 449 -4.30 8.57 -22.15
CA LYS A 449 -3.26 8.98 -21.18
C LYS A 449 -1.85 8.90 -21.77
N ALA A 450 -1.61 7.91 -22.59
CA ALA A 450 -0.36 7.70 -23.33
C ALA A 450 -0.61 6.72 -24.46
N TYR A 451 0.00 6.98 -25.62
CA TYR A 451 -0.05 6.13 -26.81
C TYR A 451 1.26 6.24 -27.60
N VAL A 452 1.44 5.40 -28.60
CA VAL A 452 2.53 5.51 -29.58
C VAL A 452 1.93 5.86 -30.93
N CYS A 453 2.30 6.99 -31.47
CA CYS A 453 1.80 7.44 -32.77
C CYS A 453 2.31 6.54 -33.89
N ASP A 454 1.41 6.00 -34.71
CA ASP A 454 1.76 5.09 -35.80
C ASP A 454 2.49 5.75 -36.95
N SER A 455 2.30 7.05 -37.19
CA SER A 455 3.06 7.80 -38.16
C SER A 455 4.50 8.06 -37.74
N CYS A 456 4.72 8.79 -36.65
CA CYS A 456 6.08 9.21 -36.23
C CYS A 456 6.78 8.29 -35.22
N LYS A 457 6.10 7.25 -34.74
CA LYS A 457 6.57 6.27 -33.73
C LYS A 457 7.04 6.88 -32.41
N LYS A 458 6.65 8.12 -32.13
CA LYS A 458 6.91 8.80 -30.86
C LYS A 458 5.73 8.62 -29.90
N HIS A 459 6.03 8.71 -28.61
CA HIS A 459 4.99 8.72 -27.59
C HIS A 459 4.15 9.99 -27.66
N GLY A 460 2.82 9.82 -27.61
CA GLY A 460 1.85 10.89 -27.46
C GLY A 460 1.21 10.87 -26.07
N LYS A 461 0.62 12.00 -25.70
CA LYS A 461 -0.16 12.18 -24.47
C LYS A 461 -1.41 12.97 -24.78
N PHE A 462 -2.49 12.66 -24.03
CA PHE A 462 -3.78 13.33 -24.11
C PHE A 462 -4.51 13.06 -25.43
N TRP A 463 -4.56 14.00 -26.36
CA TRP A 463 -5.36 13.87 -27.57
C TRP A 463 -4.69 12.98 -28.62
N THR A 464 -5.47 12.04 -29.12
CA THR A 464 -5.11 11.15 -30.25
C THR A 464 -6.28 11.06 -31.24
N PHE A 465 -5.98 10.83 -32.49
CA PHE A 465 -6.93 10.28 -33.44
C PHE A 465 -6.74 8.78 -33.48
N SER A 466 -7.71 8.02 -32.97
CA SER A 466 -7.63 6.55 -32.86
C SER A 466 -8.68 5.85 -33.70
N CYS A 467 -8.35 4.64 -34.15
CA CYS A 467 -9.24 3.76 -34.90
C CYS A 467 -9.91 2.75 -33.98
N ASP A 468 -11.23 2.68 -33.94
CA ASP A 468 -12.00 1.70 -33.17
C ASP A 468 -11.85 0.26 -33.68
N VAL A 469 -11.37 0.07 -34.93
CA VAL A 469 -11.26 -1.24 -35.60
C VAL A 469 -9.84 -1.80 -35.55
N CYS A 470 -8.86 -0.89 -35.63
CA CYS A 470 -7.42 -1.20 -35.61
C CYS A 470 -6.78 -0.58 -34.37
N ASP A 471 -5.64 -1.10 -33.94
CA ASP A 471 -4.81 -0.48 -32.92
C ASP A 471 -3.91 0.59 -33.57
N TYR A 472 -4.56 1.66 -34.10
CA TYR A 472 -3.90 2.73 -34.87
C TYR A 472 -4.18 4.08 -34.23
N ASP A 473 -3.11 4.76 -33.82
CA ASP A 473 -3.15 6.02 -33.08
C ASP A 473 -2.28 7.09 -33.75
N LEU A 474 -2.80 8.29 -33.90
CA LEU A 474 -2.05 9.43 -34.43
C LEU A 474 -2.03 10.63 -33.48
N HIS A 475 -0.90 11.32 -33.41
CA HIS A 475 -0.89 12.68 -32.88
C HIS A 475 -1.79 13.57 -33.77
N PRO A 476 -2.54 14.53 -33.19
CA PRO A 476 -3.28 15.50 -33.99
C PRO A 476 -2.40 16.25 -35.04
N SER A 477 -1.11 16.44 -34.68
CA SER A 477 -0.12 17.09 -35.55
C SER A 477 0.47 16.19 -36.65
N CYS A 478 0.26 14.87 -36.57
CA CYS A 478 0.76 13.89 -37.54
C CYS A 478 -0.29 13.44 -38.54
N LEU A 479 -1.51 13.99 -38.45
CA LEU A 479 -2.58 13.72 -39.40
C LEU A 479 -2.23 14.27 -40.79
N GLU A 480 -2.17 13.40 -41.79
CA GLU A 480 -2.07 13.77 -43.18
C GLU A 480 -3.47 13.81 -43.79
N LYS A 481 -3.95 15.03 -44.14
CA LYS A 481 -5.30 15.20 -44.69
C LYS A 481 -5.37 14.64 -46.08
N VAL A 482 -6.44 13.89 -46.36
CA VAL A 482 -6.83 13.54 -47.75
C VAL A 482 -7.21 14.84 -48.48
N GLU A 483 -6.40 15.28 -49.44
CA GLU A 483 -6.80 16.37 -50.32
C GLU A 483 -8.00 15.87 -51.15
N LYS A 484 -9.18 16.43 -50.91
CA LYS A 484 -10.36 16.18 -51.73
C LYS A 484 -10.26 17.14 -52.90
N ASP A 485 -9.89 16.58 -54.09
CA ASP A 485 -10.00 17.28 -55.40
C ASP A 485 -11.46 17.71 -55.69
#